data_6f7fdd867f961b972f071904d2508f72
#
_entry.id   6f7fdd867f961b972f071904d2508f72
#
_cell.length_a   1.000
_cell.length_b   1.000
_cell.length_c   1.000
_cell.angle_alpha   90.00
_cell.angle_beta   90.00
_cell.angle_gamma   90.00
#
_symmetry.space_group_name_H-M   'P 1'
#
loop_
_entity.id
_entity.type
_entity.pdbx_description
1 polymer ?
#
loop_
_entity_poly.entity_id
_entity_poly.type
_entity_poly.pdbx_seq_one_letter_code
_entity_poly.pdbx_strand_id
1 'polypeptide(L)'
;MSFPLLTATAALPAIGAIATAAVPAARRTAAKWLALLVSLGTLVLAGIVFARFEPGGERYQLTESHAWIKDFGVRYELGVDGIGVALLALTALLIPFVVLAGWHDADPLETHSSRWRPTQGFFALILMVEAMVILSFVATDVFLFYILFEAMLIPMYFLIGGFGDRAHSGSDENAAAQRSYAAVKFLLYNLVGGLIMLAAVIGLYVVAGSFSLSEIAEARANGSLDMATSTERWLFLGFFFAFAVKAPLWPLHTWLPNAMGEATTPVAVLITAVVDKVGTFAMLRFCLQLFPEASKWATPVILVLALISIVYGALLAVGQRDIKRLIAYASISHFGFIVLGIFAMTSQGQSGATLYMVNHGISTAALMLVAGFLITRRGSRLIADYGGVQKVAPVLAGTFLIGGLATLSLPGLAPFVSEFLVLVGAFSAYPVAGVIATVGIVLAALYVLVLYQRTMTGPVREGIGGMPDLRVRELAVALPLIALLIFLGVFPKPLTDVVNPAVQHTMQDVQKKDPQPEVEAAK
;
A
#
# COMPACT_ATOMS: atom_id res chain seq x y z
N MET A 1 32.80 -8.03 8.74
CA MET A 1 31.45 -7.39 8.84
C MET A 1 30.88 -7.33 7.43
N SER A 2 29.74 -7.96 7.18
CA SER A 2 29.04 -7.81 5.91
C SER A 2 28.52 -6.36 5.78
N PHE A 3 28.51 -5.83 4.57
CA PHE A 3 28.00 -4.47 4.32
C PHE A 3 26.52 -4.38 4.76
N PRO A 4 26.12 -3.38 5.56
CA PRO A 4 24.76 -3.24 6.09
C PRO A 4 23.82 -2.79 4.97
N LEU A 5 23.35 -3.76 4.17
CA LEU A 5 22.63 -3.50 2.91
C LEU A 5 21.21 -2.96 3.17
N LEU A 6 20.50 -3.49 4.17
CA LEU A 6 19.15 -3.04 4.51
C LEU A 6 19.18 -1.61 5.06
N THR A 7 20.11 -1.32 5.99
CA THR A 7 20.34 0.06 6.47
C THR A 7 20.70 0.98 5.32
N ALA A 8 21.60 0.60 4.43
CA ALA A 8 22.00 1.43 3.28
C ALA A 8 20.82 1.73 2.35
N THR A 9 19.94 0.73 2.09
CA THR A 9 18.75 0.89 1.24
C THR A 9 17.77 1.90 1.81
N ALA A 10 17.59 1.95 3.13
CA ALA A 10 16.70 2.91 3.78
C ALA A 10 17.37 4.27 4.09
N ALA A 11 18.67 4.26 4.38
CA ALA A 11 19.42 5.49 4.67
C ALA A 11 19.58 6.39 3.43
N LEU A 12 19.70 5.79 2.24
CA LEU A 12 19.84 6.56 1.00
C LEU A 12 18.68 7.53 0.78
N PRO A 13 17.39 7.13 0.79
CA PRO A 13 16.28 8.06 0.66
C PRO A 13 16.15 9.01 1.86
N ALA A 14 16.49 8.58 3.09
CA ALA A 14 16.48 9.47 4.26
C ALA A 14 17.51 10.61 4.12
N ILE A 15 18.74 10.31 3.76
CA ILE A 15 19.80 11.30 3.50
C ILE A 15 19.43 12.15 2.28
N GLY A 16 18.88 11.52 1.23
CA GLY A 16 18.36 12.20 0.05
C GLY A 16 17.26 13.19 0.36
N ALA A 17 16.36 12.87 1.30
CA ALA A 17 15.32 13.78 1.77
C ALA A 17 15.91 15.04 2.40
N ILE A 18 16.88 14.88 3.29
CA ILE A 18 17.59 16.00 3.94
C ILE A 18 18.32 16.84 2.89
N ALA A 19 19.06 16.20 2.00
CA ALA A 19 19.78 16.87 0.92
C ALA A 19 18.85 17.65 -0.01
N THR A 20 17.70 17.05 -0.39
CA THR A 20 16.69 17.69 -1.25
C THR A 20 16.05 18.90 -0.55
N ALA A 21 15.73 18.80 0.75
CA ALA A 21 15.22 19.92 1.54
C ALA A 21 16.24 21.07 1.65
N ALA A 22 17.53 20.76 1.69
CA ALA A 22 18.61 21.74 1.79
C ALA A 22 18.87 22.49 0.47
N VAL A 23 18.41 22.00 -0.68
CA VAL A 23 18.60 22.67 -1.99
C VAL A 23 18.04 24.09 -1.95
N PRO A 24 18.79 25.12 -2.42
CA PRO A 24 18.31 26.49 -2.45
C PRO A 24 17.01 26.66 -3.23
N ALA A 25 16.12 27.56 -2.77
CA ALA A 25 14.80 27.77 -3.37
C ALA A 25 14.86 28.13 -4.88
N ALA A 26 15.94 28.81 -5.30
CA ALA A 26 16.17 29.15 -6.70
C ALA A 26 16.51 27.95 -7.61
N ARG A 27 16.96 26.82 -7.04
CA ARG A 27 17.39 25.63 -7.78
C ARG A 27 16.38 24.49 -7.75
N ARG A 28 15.09 24.78 -8.00
CA ARG A 28 13.99 23.80 -7.92
C ARG A 28 14.21 22.57 -8.80
N THR A 29 14.68 22.77 -10.03
CA THR A 29 14.99 21.68 -10.97
C THR A 29 16.07 20.74 -10.43
N ALA A 30 17.07 21.27 -9.73
CA ALA A 30 18.09 20.44 -9.09
C ALA A 30 17.49 19.57 -7.95
N ALA A 31 16.55 20.09 -7.16
CA ALA A 31 15.85 19.30 -6.13
C ALA A 31 15.04 18.14 -6.74
N LYS A 32 14.35 18.38 -7.86
CA LYS A 32 13.60 17.34 -8.60
C LYS A 32 14.51 16.23 -9.12
N TRP A 33 15.63 16.61 -9.78
CA TRP A 33 16.60 15.65 -10.27
C TRP A 33 17.29 14.88 -9.15
N LEU A 34 17.63 15.56 -8.04
CA LEU A 34 18.21 14.90 -6.87
C LEU A 34 17.25 13.85 -6.31
N ALA A 35 15.98 14.19 -6.14
CA ALA A 35 14.97 13.24 -5.66
C ALA A 35 14.82 12.04 -6.60
N LEU A 36 14.81 12.28 -7.91
CA LEU A 36 14.74 11.19 -8.90
C LEU A 36 15.99 10.30 -8.85
N LEU A 37 17.17 10.89 -8.79
CA LEU A 37 18.43 10.12 -8.73
C LEU A 37 18.53 9.30 -7.43
N VAL A 38 18.12 9.88 -6.30
CA VAL A 38 18.07 9.17 -5.01
C VAL A 38 17.09 7.99 -5.09
N SER A 39 15.87 8.20 -5.57
CA SER A 39 14.88 7.12 -5.67
C SER A 39 15.31 6.02 -6.65
N LEU A 40 15.98 6.35 -7.76
CA LEU A 40 16.59 5.37 -8.67
C LEU A 40 17.75 4.63 -7.99
N GLY A 41 18.58 5.31 -7.21
CA GLY A 41 19.62 4.67 -6.40
C GLY A 41 19.04 3.70 -5.37
N THR A 42 17.94 4.09 -4.71
CA THR A 42 17.20 3.20 -3.79
C THR A 42 16.63 1.98 -4.52
N LEU A 43 16.10 2.15 -5.72
CA LEU A 43 15.63 1.05 -6.57
C LEU A 43 16.76 0.08 -6.92
N VAL A 44 17.95 0.58 -7.23
CA VAL A 44 19.13 -0.27 -7.48
C VAL A 44 19.52 -1.06 -6.24
N LEU A 45 19.57 -0.42 -5.05
CA LEU A 45 19.87 -1.12 -3.79
C LEU A 45 18.78 -2.16 -3.46
N ALA A 46 17.51 -1.83 -3.65
CA ALA A 46 16.40 -2.78 -3.50
C ALA A 46 16.52 -3.96 -4.46
N GLY A 47 16.96 -3.72 -5.70
CA GLY A 47 17.27 -4.78 -6.67
C GLY A 47 18.42 -5.69 -6.21
N ILE A 48 19.44 -5.13 -5.55
CA ILE A 48 20.54 -5.92 -4.96
C ILE A 48 20.03 -6.74 -3.76
N VAL A 49 19.16 -6.16 -2.91
CA VAL A 49 18.53 -6.90 -1.80
C VAL A 49 17.73 -8.08 -2.37
N PHE A 50 16.89 -7.83 -3.38
CA PHE A 50 16.08 -8.87 -4.04
C PHE A 50 16.94 -9.98 -4.67
N ALA A 51 18.04 -9.61 -5.33
CA ALA A 51 18.95 -10.56 -5.97
C ALA A 51 19.81 -11.38 -4.98
N ARG A 52 20.03 -10.87 -3.76
CA ARG A 52 20.75 -11.59 -2.70
C ARG A 52 19.84 -12.40 -1.79
N PHE A 53 18.54 -12.19 -1.89
CA PHE A 53 17.58 -12.98 -1.13
C PHE A 53 17.49 -14.39 -1.71
N GLU A 54 17.65 -15.41 -0.86
CA GLU A 54 17.58 -16.84 -1.23
C GLU A 54 16.20 -17.40 -0.86
N PRO A 55 15.29 -17.60 -1.84
CA PRO A 55 14.02 -18.24 -1.58
C PRO A 55 14.21 -19.65 -0.98
N GLY A 56 13.57 -19.92 0.17
CA GLY A 56 13.72 -21.20 0.88
C GLY A 56 14.96 -21.30 1.78
N GLY A 57 15.75 -20.22 1.91
CA GLY A 57 16.80 -20.08 2.93
C GLY A 57 16.25 -19.81 4.32
N GLU A 58 17.08 -19.23 5.20
CA GLU A 58 16.63 -18.80 6.53
C GLU A 58 15.44 -17.82 6.44
N ARG A 59 14.58 -17.87 7.45
CA ARG A 59 13.36 -17.02 7.49
C ARG A 59 13.67 -15.54 7.37
N TYR A 60 14.63 -15.06 8.16
CA TYR A 60 15.12 -13.68 8.10
C TYR A 60 16.54 -13.65 7.59
N GLN A 61 16.76 -12.97 6.48
CA GLN A 61 18.05 -12.86 5.81
C GLN A 61 18.56 -11.42 5.84
N LEU A 62 19.85 -11.24 5.54
CA LEU A 62 20.53 -9.93 5.56
C LEU A 62 20.38 -9.22 6.91
N THR A 63 20.39 -9.99 7.99
CA THR A 63 20.12 -9.50 9.34
C THR A 63 21.17 -8.50 9.82
N GLU A 64 20.70 -7.42 10.44
CA GLU A 64 21.50 -6.37 11.05
C GLU A 64 20.94 -6.10 12.45
N SER A 65 21.78 -6.14 13.49
CA SER A 65 21.32 -5.92 14.87
C SER A 65 22.31 -5.09 15.68
N HIS A 66 21.80 -3.97 16.23
CA HIS A 66 22.56 -3.06 17.08
C HIS A 66 21.72 -2.65 18.29
N ALA A 67 22.29 -2.64 19.49
CA ALA A 67 21.61 -2.13 20.67
C ALA A 67 21.32 -0.62 20.50
N TRP A 68 20.05 -0.21 20.67
CA TRP A 68 19.64 1.19 20.54
C TRP A 68 19.28 1.79 21.89
N ILE A 69 18.17 1.37 22.52
CA ILE A 69 17.78 1.85 23.85
C ILE A 69 18.02 0.70 24.85
N LYS A 70 19.22 0.66 25.41
CA LYS A 70 19.69 -0.48 26.21
C LYS A 70 18.83 -0.74 27.45
N ASP A 71 18.36 0.32 28.11
CA ASP A 71 17.58 0.22 29.35
C ASP A 71 16.22 -0.48 29.15
N PHE A 72 15.68 -0.46 27.94
CA PHE A 72 14.43 -1.13 27.56
C PHE A 72 14.66 -2.33 26.64
N GLY A 73 15.89 -2.71 26.37
CA GLY A 73 16.18 -3.83 25.46
C GLY A 73 15.80 -3.59 23.99
N VAL A 74 15.52 -2.33 23.59
CA VAL A 74 15.17 -1.99 22.20
C VAL A 74 16.40 -2.07 21.32
N ARG A 75 16.25 -2.72 20.17
CA ARG A 75 17.33 -2.91 19.20
C ARG A 75 16.97 -2.26 17.87
N TYR A 76 17.97 -1.70 17.21
CA TYR A 76 17.91 -1.48 15.77
C TYR A 76 18.15 -2.83 15.11
N GLU A 77 17.08 -3.57 14.87
CA GLU A 77 17.14 -4.93 14.37
C GLU A 77 16.37 -5.03 13.07
N LEU A 78 17.08 -5.42 12.02
CA LEU A 78 16.56 -5.55 10.66
C LEU A 78 16.77 -6.97 10.16
N GLY A 79 15.83 -7.42 9.34
CA GLY A 79 15.91 -8.69 8.63
C GLY A 79 14.79 -8.73 7.59
N VAL A 80 14.99 -9.44 6.51
CA VAL A 80 14.02 -9.51 5.43
C VAL A 80 13.62 -10.96 5.14
N ASP A 81 12.32 -11.19 4.99
CA ASP A 81 11.76 -12.43 4.46
C ASP A 81 11.17 -12.21 3.06
N GLY A 82 10.60 -13.24 2.45
CA GLY A 82 10.03 -13.16 1.11
C GLY A 82 8.89 -12.15 0.97
N ILE A 83 8.10 -11.92 2.03
CA ILE A 83 7.02 -10.91 2.03
C ILE A 83 7.64 -9.51 2.11
N GLY A 84 8.58 -9.31 3.04
CA GLY A 84 9.27 -8.04 3.24
C GLY A 84 10.05 -7.60 2.00
N VAL A 85 10.79 -8.50 1.36
CA VAL A 85 11.57 -8.18 0.15
C VAL A 85 10.68 -7.81 -1.03
N ALA A 86 9.53 -8.48 -1.19
CA ALA A 86 8.58 -8.15 -2.26
C ALA A 86 7.98 -6.74 -2.09
N LEU A 87 7.64 -6.36 -0.86
CA LEU A 87 7.06 -5.04 -0.55
C LEU A 87 8.11 -3.92 -0.53
N LEU A 88 9.34 -4.22 -0.11
CA LEU A 88 10.49 -3.32 -0.24
C LEU A 88 10.74 -3.02 -1.72
N ALA A 89 10.78 -4.05 -2.57
CA ALA A 89 10.98 -3.90 -4.01
C ALA A 89 9.83 -3.10 -4.66
N LEU A 90 8.58 -3.36 -4.27
CA LEU A 90 7.42 -2.56 -4.71
C LEU A 90 7.58 -1.09 -4.36
N THR A 91 7.96 -0.78 -3.11
CA THR A 91 8.14 0.59 -2.66
C THR A 91 9.19 1.31 -3.49
N ALA A 92 10.40 0.75 -3.56
CA ALA A 92 11.50 1.32 -4.33
C ALA A 92 11.19 1.46 -5.83
N LEU A 93 10.38 0.55 -6.39
CA LEU A 93 9.91 0.60 -7.78
C LEU A 93 8.95 1.77 -8.03
N LEU A 94 8.01 2.02 -7.11
CA LEU A 94 6.96 3.02 -7.33
C LEU A 94 7.44 4.46 -7.13
N ILE A 95 8.40 4.72 -6.23
CA ILE A 95 8.81 6.09 -5.89
C ILE A 95 9.38 6.87 -7.08
N PRO A 96 10.24 6.34 -7.97
CA PRO A 96 10.66 7.05 -9.17
C PRO A 96 9.48 7.49 -10.05
N PHE A 97 8.44 6.66 -10.19
CA PHE A 97 7.23 7.02 -10.95
C PHE A 97 6.41 8.09 -10.24
N VAL A 98 6.31 8.03 -8.92
CA VAL A 98 5.67 9.07 -8.09
C VAL A 98 6.39 10.42 -8.26
N VAL A 99 7.72 10.43 -8.21
CA VAL A 99 8.56 11.63 -8.43
C VAL A 99 8.37 12.18 -9.85
N LEU A 100 8.40 11.33 -10.87
CA LEU A 100 8.19 11.74 -12.26
C LEU A 100 6.78 12.27 -12.52
N ALA A 101 5.76 11.63 -11.95
CA ALA A 101 4.38 12.06 -12.10
C ALA A 101 4.14 13.41 -11.40
N GLY A 102 4.65 13.58 -10.17
CA GLY A 102 4.52 14.79 -9.37
C GLY A 102 5.47 15.93 -9.74
N TRP A 103 6.13 15.87 -10.91
CA TRP A 103 7.21 16.80 -11.31
C TRP A 103 6.83 18.27 -11.20
N HIS A 104 5.57 18.61 -11.43
CA HIS A 104 5.05 19.98 -11.43
C HIS A 104 4.04 20.28 -10.31
N ASP A 105 3.66 19.29 -9.51
CA ASP A 105 2.57 19.42 -8.54
C ASP A 105 2.87 20.42 -7.42
N ALA A 106 4.14 20.59 -7.07
CA ALA A 106 4.60 21.52 -6.04
C ALA A 106 5.30 22.76 -6.60
N ASP A 107 5.21 23.03 -7.89
CA ASP A 107 5.76 24.26 -8.47
C ASP A 107 4.93 25.46 -7.97
N PRO A 108 5.55 26.55 -7.46
CA PRO A 108 4.81 27.72 -7.01
C PRO A 108 4.03 28.37 -8.16
N LEU A 109 2.84 28.80 -7.87
CA LEU A 109 2.11 29.73 -8.73
C LEU A 109 2.83 31.08 -8.71
N GLU A 110 2.93 31.75 -9.85
CA GLU A 110 3.66 33.03 -10.04
C GLU A 110 3.19 34.15 -9.09
N THR A 111 2.01 34.01 -8.47
CA THR A 111 1.35 35.01 -7.62
C THR A 111 1.73 34.99 -6.15
N HIS A 112 2.47 34.01 -5.66
CA HIS A 112 2.80 33.92 -4.23
C HIS A 112 4.30 33.77 -3.97
N SER A 113 4.91 34.86 -3.49
CA SER A 113 6.23 34.89 -2.87
C SER A 113 6.17 34.23 -1.48
N SER A 114 6.00 32.90 -1.39
CA SER A 114 6.03 32.23 -0.10
C SER A 114 7.46 31.97 0.35
N ARG A 115 7.77 32.28 1.62
CA ARG A 115 9.03 31.89 2.29
C ARG A 115 9.23 30.36 2.35
N TRP A 116 8.20 29.59 2.02
CA TRP A 116 8.23 28.15 1.97
C TRP A 116 8.90 27.69 0.66
N ARG A 117 9.68 26.62 0.75
CA ARG A 117 10.32 25.93 -0.39
C ARG A 117 9.44 24.76 -0.83
N PRO A 118 8.29 25.01 -1.51
CA PRO A 118 7.28 23.99 -1.70
C PRO A 118 7.81 22.80 -2.52
N THR A 119 8.56 23.04 -3.58
CA THR A 119 9.11 21.98 -4.44
C THR A 119 10.09 21.08 -3.68
N GLN A 120 11.04 21.68 -2.95
CA GLN A 120 12.02 20.92 -2.16
C GLN A 120 11.35 20.12 -1.05
N GLY A 121 10.41 20.74 -0.31
CA GLY A 121 9.66 20.10 0.75
C GLY A 121 8.82 18.91 0.26
N PHE A 122 8.16 19.05 -0.88
CA PHE A 122 7.35 18.00 -1.48
C PHE A 122 8.18 16.74 -1.77
N PHE A 123 9.28 16.89 -2.51
CA PHE A 123 10.13 15.75 -2.85
C PHE A 123 10.90 15.19 -1.66
N ALA A 124 11.31 16.04 -0.71
CA ALA A 124 11.93 15.59 0.53
C ALA A 124 10.99 14.72 1.36
N LEU A 125 9.71 15.12 1.49
CA LEU A 125 8.70 14.34 2.22
C LEU A 125 8.41 13.00 1.53
N ILE A 126 8.39 12.94 0.19
CA ILE A 126 8.24 11.68 -0.56
C ILE A 126 9.39 10.72 -0.24
N LEU A 127 10.64 11.19 -0.31
CA LEU A 127 11.81 10.37 0.02
C LEU A 127 11.84 9.94 1.49
N MET A 128 11.36 10.80 2.40
CA MET A 128 11.25 10.44 3.81
C MET A 128 10.22 9.32 4.04
N VAL A 129 9.07 9.36 3.34
CA VAL A 129 8.09 8.26 3.37
C VAL A 129 8.72 6.98 2.83
N GLU A 130 9.45 7.05 1.71
CA GLU A 130 10.17 5.90 1.14
C GLU A 130 11.07 5.24 2.18
N ALA A 131 11.91 6.01 2.86
CA ALA A 131 12.82 5.52 3.88
C ALA A 131 12.09 4.82 5.04
N MET A 132 11.04 5.46 5.58
CA MET A 132 10.29 4.94 6.72
C MET A 132 9.52 3.67 6.37
N VAL A 133 8.94 3.59 5.18
CA VAL A 133 8.21 2.41 4.71
C VAL A 133 9.17 1.24 4.46
N ILE A 134 10.30 1.47 3.80
CA ILE A 134 11.34 0.45 3.59
C ILE A 134 11.79 -0.11 4.95
N LEU A 135 12.13 0.75 5.91
CA LEU A 135 12.50 0.31 7.27
C LEU A 135 11.38 -0.49 7.95
N SER A 136 10.11 -0.10 7.76
CA SER A 136 8.98 -0.83 8.35
C SER A 136 8.86 -2.25 7.81
N PHE A 137 9.17 -2.49 6.54
CA PHE A 137 9.11 -3.84 5.94
C PHE A 137 10.26 -4.74 6.36
N VAL A 138 11.36 -4.18 6.83
CA VAL A 138 12.54 -4.94 7.24
C VAL A 138 12.78 -4.92 8.76
N ALA A 139 12.00 -4.17 9.54
CA ALA A 139 12.12 -4.13 11.00
C ALA A 139 11.70 -5.47 11.63
N THR A 140 12.59 -6.06 12.43
CA THR A 140 12.36 -7.28 13.20
C THR A 140 12.31 -7.04 14.71
N ASP A 141 12.43 -5.79 15.14
CA ASP A 141 12.12 -5.32 16.49
C ASP A 141 10.74 -4.65 16.49
N VAL A 142 9.85 -5.09 17.39
CA VAL A 142 8.45 -4.64 17.46
C VAL A 142 8.35 -3.15 17.80
N PHE A 143 9.23 -2.64 18.66
CA PHE A 143 9.20 -1.23 19.05
C PHE A 143 9.78 -0.33 17.94
N LEU A 144 10.83 -0.78 17.24
CA LEU A 144 11.34 -0.09 16.06
C LEU A 144 10.25 0.00 14.97
N PHE A 145 9.55 -1.11 14.71
CA PHE A 145 8.42 -1.12 13.79
C PHE A 145 7.34 -0.11 14.21
N TYR A 146 6.98 -0.08 15.49
CA TYR A 146 6.00 0.86 16.04
C TYR A 146 6.39 2.31 15.76
N ILE A 147 7.64 2.68 16.06
CA ILE A 147 8.14 4.06 15.82
C ILE A 147 8.01 4.43 14.34
N LEU A 148 8.41 3.54 13.43
CA LEU A 148 8.35 3.79 11.99
C LEU A 148 6.91 3.88 11.49
N PHE A 149 6.02 3.01 12.02
CA PHE A 149 4.60 2.98 11.72
C PHE A 149 3.91 4.31 12.06
N GLU A 150 4.30 4.95 13.16
CA GLU A 150 3.79 6.26 13.58
C GLU A 150 4.50 7.42 12.92
N ALA A 151 5.83 7.36 12.78
CA ALA A 151 6.62 8.46 12.25
C ALA A 151 6.26 8.80 10.79
N MET A 152 5.87 7.80 9.98
CA MET A 152 5.45 8.04 8.60
C MET A 152 4.17 8.88 8.47
N LEU A 153 3.38 9.02 9.54
CA LEU A 153 2.19 9.87 9.53
C LEU A 153 2.54 11.36 9.37
N ILE A 154 3.69 11.77 9.90
CA ILE A 154 4.13 13.18 9.86
C ILE A 154 4.35 13.66 8.42
N PRO A 155 5.22 13.04 7.61
CA PRO A 155 5.40 13.47 6.22
C PRO A 155 4.11 13.31 5.40
N MET A 156 3.31 12.28 5.64
CA MET A 156 2.03 12.08 4.95
C MET A 156 1.01 13.18 5.28
N TYR A 157 0.92 13.61 6.54
CA TYR A 157 0.06 14.73 6.95
C TYR A 157 0.39 16.01 6.18
N PHE A 158 1.69 16.33 6.05
CA PHE A 158 2.12 17.51 5.28
C PHE A 158 1.92 17.34 3.77
N LEU A 159 2.09 16.14 3.23
CA LEU A 159 1.84 15.87 1.81
C LEU A 159 0.34 16.03 1.46
N ILE A 160 -0.56 15.58 2.31
CA ILE A 160 -2.01 15.71 2.09
C ILE A 160 -2.47 17.16 2.30
N GLY A 161 -2.11 17.75 3.43
CA GLY A 161 -2.61 19.08 3.83
C GLY A 161 -1.90 20.23 3.14
N GLY A 162 -0.58 20.17 2.97
CA GLY A 162 0.24 21.24 2.44
C GLY A 162 0.35 21.27 0.91
N PHE A 163 0.27 20.10 0.26
CA PHE A 163 0.51 19.95 -1.18
C PHE A 163 -0.67 19.35 -1.95
N GLY A 164 -1.86 19.34 -1.37
CA GLY A 164 -3.03 18.73 -1.97
C GLY A 164 -3.45 19.33 -3.31
N ASP A 165 -4.38 18.66 -3.98
CA ASP A 165 -4.83 18.97 -5.33
C ASP A 165 -5.39 20.38 -5.46
N ARG A 166 -4.85 21.16 -6.40
CA ARG A 166 -5.24 22.54 -6.70
C ARG A 166 -6.33 22.62 -7.78
N ALA A 167 -6.58 21.54 -8.49
CA ALA A 167 -7.50 21.50 -9.63
C ALA A 167 -8.98 21.59 -9.23
N HIS A 168 -9.30 21.73 -7.94
CA HIS A 168 -10.68 21.58 -7.48
C HIS A 168 -11.19 22.69 -6.57
N SER A 169 -10.83 23.94 -6.80
CA SER A 169 -11.27 25.02 -5.95
C SER A 169 -12.26 25.96 -6.60
N GLY A 170 -13.48 25.95 -6.11
CA GLY A 170 -14.44 27.04 -6.32
C GLY A 170 -14.04 28.34 -5.61
N SER A 171 -13.36 28.26 -4.47
CA SER A 171 -12.60 29.33 -3.81
C SER A 171 -11.40 28.71 -3.11
N ASP A 172 -10.25 29.39 -3.10
CA ASP A 172 -9.01 28.92 -2.49
C ASP A 172 -9.18 28.54 -1.00
N GLU A 173 -10.05 29.27 -0.27
CA GLU A 173 -10.33 29.01 1.14
C GLU A 173 -11.08 27.69 1.40
N ASN A 174 -12.10 27.36 0.61
CA ASN A 174 -12.82 26.10 0.75
C ASN A 174 -11.95 24.90 0.42
N ALA A 175 -11.09 24.99 -0.60
CA ALA A 175 -10.16 23.93 -0.94
C ALA A 175 -9.10 23.72 0.16
N ALA A 176 -8.57 24.79 0.75
CA ALA A 176 -7.63 24.72 1.86
C ALA A 176 -8.27 24.06 3.10
N ALA A 177 -9.52 24.41 3.41
CA ALA A 177 -10.26 23.81 4.52
C ALA A 177 -10.51 22.31 4.30
N GLN A 178 -10.86 21.88 3.09
CA GLN A 178 -11.09 20.47 2.76
C GLN A 178 -9.78 19.65 2.86
N ARG A 179 -8.66 20.19 2.37
CA ARG A 179 -7.34 19.55 2.50
C ARG A 179 -6.92 19.41 3.96
N SER A 180 -7.09 20.50 4.75
CA SER A 180 -6.80 20.48 6.19
C SER A 180 -7.65 19.44 6.92
N TYR A 181 -8.96 19.40 6.64
CA TYR A 181 -9.85 18.38 7.19
C TYR A 181 -9.41 16.96 6.85
N ALA A 182 -9.06 16.71 5.58
CA ALA A 182 -8.60 15.39 5.13
C ALA A 182 -7.30 14.98 5.82
N ALA A 183 -6.33 15.90 5.94
CA ALA A 183 -5.05 15.65 6.60
C ALA A 183 -5.23 15.40 8.10
N VAL A 184 -6.04 16.20 8.80
CA VAL A 184 -6.33 16.02 10.23
C VAL A 184 -7.07 14.70 10.46
N LYS A 185 -8.07 14.38 9.63
CA LYS A 185 -8.80 13.12 9.73
C LYS A 185 -7.89 11.92 9.54
N PHE A 186 -7.01 11.96 8.52
CA PHE A 186 -5.97 10.94 8.30
C PHE A 186 -5.10 10.76 9.55
N LEU A 187 -4.57 11.88 10.08
CA LEU A 187 -3.70 11.86 11.25
C LEU A 187 -4.41 11.29 12.48
N LEU A 188 -5.62 11.78 12.80
CA LEU A 188 -6.35 11.34 14.00
C LEU A 188 -6.73 9.85 13.95
N TYR A 189 -7.21 9.35 12.79
CA TYR A 189 -7.54 7.93 12.66
C TYR A 189 -6.32 7.04 12.91
N ASN A 190 -5.20 7.34 12.24
CA ASN A 190 -3.98 6.54 12.35
C ASN A 190 -3.33 6.70 13.74
N LEU A 191 -3.28 7.92 14.29
CA LEU A 191 -2.71 8.18 15.62
C LEU A 191 -3.48 7.45 16.73
N VAL A 192 -4.83 7.45 16.69
CA VAL A 192 -5.64 6.70 17.67
C VAL A 192 -5.34 5.21 17.56
N GLY A 193 -5.24 4.68 16.34
CA GLY A 193 -4.82 3.28 16.12
C GLY A 193 -3.45 2.99 16.71
N GLY A 194 -2.48 3.84 16.44
CA GLY A 194 -1.12 3.69 16.94
C GLY A 194 -0.98 3.83 18.45
N LEU A 195 -1.73 4.71 19.10
CA LEU A 195 -1.73 4.81 20.57
C LEU A 195 -2.28 3.54 21.23
N ILE A 196 -3.30 2.93 20.64
CA ILE A 196 -3.81 1.62 21.11
C ILE A 196 -2.75 0.54 20.90
N MET A 197 -2.08 0.54 19.75
CA MET A 197 -0.97 -0.39 19.48
C MET A 197 0.19 -0.16 20.44
N LEU A 198 0.52 1.08 20.82
CA LEU A 198 1.59 1.35 21.81
C LEU A 198 1.31 0.66 23.15
N ALA A 199 0.06 0.74 23.63
CA ALA A 199 -0.33 0.04 24.84
C ALA A 199 -0.14 -1.48 24.70
N ALA A 200 -0.48 -2.04 23.52
CA ALA A 200 -0.26 -3.46 23.25
C ALA A 200 1.24 -3.83 23.11
N VAL A 201 2.06 -2.96 22.52
CA VAL A 201 3.52 -3.14 22.43
C VAL A 201 4.18 -3.15 23.81
N ILE A 202 3.77 -2.23 24.69
CA ILE A 202 4.24 -2.21 26.09
C ILE A 202 3.77 -3.48 26.82
N GLY A 203 2.50 -3.86 26.64
CA GLY A 203 1.95 -5.08 27.22
C GLY A 203 2.67 -6.34 26.73
N LEU A 204 3.05 -6.40 25.47
CA LEU A 204 3.84 -7.50 24.92
C LEU A 204 5.22 -7.57 25.59
N TYR A 205 5.89 -6.45 25.75
CA TYR A 205 7.18 -6.40 26.44
C TYR A 205 7.09 -6.87 27.90
N VAL A 206 6.05 -6.46 28.62
CA VAL A 206 5.85 -6.90 30.02
C VAL A 206 5.71 -8.41 30.12
N VAL A 207 5.10 -9.06 29.13
CA VAL A 207 4.89 -10.51 29.12
C VAL A 207 6.08 -11.27 28.55
N ALA A 208 6.67 -10.77 27.45
CA ALA A 208 7.71 -11.48 26.71
C ALA A 208 9.15 -11.11 27.15
N GLY A 209 9.35 -9.96 27.79
CA GLY A 209 10.67 -9.47 28.21
C GLY A 209 11.58 -9.04 27.07
N SER A 210 11.10 -9.03 25.83
CA SER A 210 11.86 -8.66 24.63
C SER A 210 10.97 -7.97 23.61
N PHE A 211 11.60 -7.17 22.71
CA PHE A 211 10.99 -6.63 21.52
C PHE A 211 11.44 -7.34 20.22
N SER A 212 12.44 -8.23 20.29
CA SER A 212 12.90 -8.99 19.12
C SER A 212 11.85 -10.00 18.70
N LEU A 213 11.42 -9.90 17.45
CA LEU A 213 10.41 -10.77 16.87
C LEU A 213 10.85 -12.23 16.86
N SER A 214 12.14 -12.49 16.60
CA SER A 214 12.73 -13.82 16.59
C SER A 214 12.78 -14.42 18.01
N GLU A 215 13.21 -13.64 19.01
CA GLU A 215 13.27 -14.09 20.40
C GLU A 215 11.86 -14.44 20.95
N ILE A 216 10.86 -13.59 20.66
CA ILE A 216 9.47 -13.84 21.09
C ILE A 216 8.90 -15.08 20.39
N ALA A 217 9.13 -15.24 19.08
CA ALA A 217 8.65 -16.39 18.33
C ALA A 217 9.30 -17.69 18.84
N GLU A 218 10.61 -17.69 19.12
CA GLU A 218 11.33 -18.83 19.69
C GLU A 218 10.86 -19.17 21.11
N ALA A 219 10.70 -18.17 21.98
CA ALA A 219 10.19 -18.36 23.33
C ALA A 219 8.77 -18.96 23.34
N ARG A 220 7.96 -18.62 22.33
CA ARG A 220 6.64 -19.22 22.13
C ARG A 220 6.75 -20.66 21.62
N ALA A 221 7.59 -20.92 20.64
CA ALA A 221 7.73 -22.23 20.03
C ALA A 221 8.27 -23.29 21.01
N ASN A 222 9.20 -22.91 21.90
CA ASN A 222 9.78 -23.79 22.93
C ASN A 222 8.95 -23.85 24.23
N GLY A 223 7.81 -23.13 24.31
CA GLY A 223 6.91 -23.12 25.48
C GLY A 223 7.43 -22.34 26.69
N SER A 224 8.51 -21.56 26.56
CA SER A 224 9.03 -20.72 27.66
C SER A 224 8.21 -19.43 27.84
N LEU A 225 7.48 -19.00 26.82
CA LEU A 225 6.56 -17.87 26.91
C LEU A 225 5.14 -18.40 27.17
N ASP A 226 4.75 -18.39 28.45
CA ASP A 226 3.37 -18.68 28.86
C ASP A 226 2.53 -17.41 28.83
N MET A 227 1.68 -17.28 27.82
CA MET A 227 0.77 -16.15 27.65
C MET A 227 -0.67 -16.61 27.88
N ALA A 228 -1.31 -16.09 28.93
CA ALA A 228 -2.72 -16.36 29.18
C ALA A 228 -3.57 -15.98 27.94
N THR A 229 -4.53 -16.82 27.60
CA THR A 229 -5.41 -16.64 26.43
C THR A 229 -6.08 -15.26 26.38
N SER A 230 -6.50 -14.73 27.54
CA SER A 230 -7.08 -13.38 27.61
C SER A 230 -6.07 -12.30 27.26
N THR A 231 -4.84 -12.42 27.74
CA THR A 231 -3.74 -11.48 27.43
C THR A 231 -3.41 -11.52 25.96
N GLU A 232 -3.26 -12.70 25.36
CA GLU A 232 -3.02 -12.84 23.91
C GLU A 232 -4.10 -12.15 23.09
N ARG A 233 -5.38 -12.32 23.45
CA ARG A 233 -6.50 -11.68 22.74
C ARG A 233 -6.48 -10.16 22.86
N TRP A 234 -6.19 -9.59 24.04
CA TRP A 234 -6.13 -8.14 24.21
C TRP A 234 -4.95 -7.52 23.44
N LEU A 235 -3.78 -8.16 23.49
CA LEU A 235 -2.61 -7.70 22.72
C LEU A 235 -2.90 -7.79 21.22
N PHE A 236 -3.43 -8.91 20.75
CA PHE A 236 -3.86 -9.08 19.36
C PHE A 236 -4.82 -7.97 18.93
N LEU A 237 -5.86 -7.69 19.71
CA LEU A 237 -6.84 -6.65 19.37
C LEU A 237 -6.21 -5.27 19.27
N GLY A 238 -5.24 -4.95 20.13
CA GLY A 238 -4.51 -3.68 20.07
C GLY A 238 -3.69 -3.53 18.80
N PHE A 239 -2.96 -4.57 18.39
CA PHE A 239 -2.23 -4.59 17.13
C PHE A 239 -3.17 -4.59 15.93
N PHE A 240 -4.14 -5.49 15.89
CA PHE A 240 -5.09 -5.62 14.78
C PHE A 240 -5.89 -4.34 14.53
N PHE A 241 -6.32 -3.65 15.60
CA PHE A 241 -7.06 -2.39 15.45
C PHE A 241 -6.24 -1.32 14.70
N ALA A 242 -4.98 -1.13 15.06
CA ALA A 242 -4.10 -0.19 14.38
C ALA A 242 -3.88 -0.56 12.91
N PHE A 243 -3.68 -1.86 12.66
CA PHE A 243 -3.48 -2.37 11.29
C PHE A 243 -4.75 -2.28 10.46
N ALA A 244 -5.93 -2.50 11.05
CA ALA A 244 -7.22 -2.35 10.38
C ALA A 244 -7.58 -0.89 10.09
N VAL A 245 -7.09 0.08 10.89
CA VAL A 245 -7.17 1.51 10.55
C VAL A 245 -6.30 1.81 9.35
N LYS A 246 -5.02 1.38 9.37
CA LYS A 246 -4.06 1.68 8.29
C LYS A 246 -4.41 0.95 7.00
N ALA A 247 -4.80 -0.32 7.06
CA ALA A 247 -5.28 -1.12 5.94
C ALA A 247 -6.80 -0.96 5.77
N PRO A 248 -7.31 0.17 5.46
CA PRO A 248 -8.64 0.78 5.62
C PRO A 248 -9.81 -0.21 5.62
N LEU A 249 -9.88 -1.06 6.65
CA LEU A 249 -10.94 -2.07 6.80
C LEU A 249 -12.22 -1.41 7.31
N TRP A 250 -13.39 -1.85 6.83
CA TRP A 250 -14.65 -1.37 7.38
C TRP A 250 -14.76 -1.73 8.89
N PRO A 251 -15.22 -0.83 9.77
CA PRO A 251 -15.73 0.53 9.54
C PRO A 251 -14.65 1.64 9.65
N LEU A 252 -13.37 1.29 9.77
CA LEU A 252 -12.24 2.20 10.06
C LEU A 252 -11.67 2.91 8.80
N HIS A 253 -12.29 2.75 7.64
CA HIS A 253 -11.83 3.16 6.32
C HIS A 253 -12.13 4.63 5.95
N THR A 254 -12.96 5.35 6.69
CA THR A 254 -13.58 6.60 6.20
C THR A 254 -12.60 7.76 5.99
N TRP A 255 -11.38 7.65 6.48
CA TRP A 255 -10.32 8.63 6.26
C TRP A 255 -9.73 8.54 4.84
N LEU A 256 -9.66 7.33 4.24
CA LEU A 256 -8.98 7.09 2.96
C LEU A 256 -9.60 7.85 1.79
N PRO A 257 -10.94 7.83 1.55
CA PRO A 257 -11.53 8.58 0.43
C PRO A 257 -11.37 10.10 0.55
N ASN A 258 -11.26 10.63 1.77
CA ASN A 258 -10.97 12.04 1.99
C ASN A 258 -9.50 12.34 1.68
N ALA A 259 -8.57 11.56 2.24
CA ALA A 259 -7.14 11.74 2.03
C ALA A 259 -6.76 11.63 0.54
N MET A 260 -7.19 10.57 -0.15
CA MET A 260 -6.93 10.39 -1.59
C MET A 260 -7.62 11.44 -2.46
N GLY A 261 -8.84 11.84 -2.11
CA GLY A 261 -9.57 12.88 -2.84
C GLY A 261 -8.84 14.21 -2.83
N GLU A 262 -8.25 14.61 -1.71
CA GLU A 262 -7.63 15.92 -1.54
C GLU A 262 -6.11 15.93 -1.79
N ALA A 263 -5.42 14.80 -1.69
CA ALA A 263 -4.00 14.67 -2.03
C ALA A 263 -3.75 14.86 -3.53
N THR A 264 -2.55 15.24 -3.96
CA THR A 264 -2.16 15.10 -5.37
C THR A 264 -2.18 13.63 -5.79
N THR A 265 -2.30 13.34 -7.07
CA THR A 265 -2.38 11.93 -7.54
C THR A 265 -1.13 11.10 -7.19
N PRO A 266 0.11 11.63 -7.28
CA PRO A 266 1.29 10.94 -6.80
C PRO A 266 1.25 10.64 -5.29
N VAL A 267 0.76 11.58 -4.47
CA VAL A 267 0.59 11.36 -3.02
C VAL A 267 -0.52 10.34 -2.74
N ALA A 268 -1.60 10.33 -3.52
CA ALA A 268 -2.64 9.31 -3.41
C ALA A 268 -2.10 7.90 -3.69
N VAL A 269 -1.16 7.77 -4.65
CA VAL A 269 -0.43 6.51 -4.89
C VAL A 269 0.43 6.13 -3.68
N LEU A 270 1.16 7.07 -3.08
CA LEU A 270 1.91 6.79 -1.84
C LEU A 270 1.02 6.24 -0.73
N ILE A 271 -0.17 6.81 -0.55
CA ILE A 271 -1.12 6.34 0.47
C ILE A 271 -1.46 4.88 0.21
N THR A 272 -2.08 4.56 -0.93
CA THR A 272 -2.71 3.26 -1.17
C THR A 272 -1.76 2.19 -1.68
N ALA A 273 -0.75 2.54 -2.46
CA ALA A 273 0.15 1.56 -3.06
C ALA A 273 1.35 1.23 -2.17
N VAL A 274 1.68 2.09 -1.19
CA VAL A 274 2.88 1.98 -0.37
C VAL A 274 2.54 1.95 1.13
N VAL A 275 2.01 3.05 1.68
CA VAL A 275 1.81 3.22 3.13
C VAL A 275 0.79 2.25 3.71
N ASP A 276 -0.35 2.06 3.04
CA ASP A 276 -1.42 1.16 3.52
C ASP A 276 -0.99 -0.31 3.55
N LYS A 277 -0.01 -0.70 2.72
CA LYS A 277 0.55 -2.06 2.71
C LYS A 277 1.28 -2.40 4.00
N VAL A 278 1.80 -1.40 4.72
CA VAL A 278 2.41 -1.62 6.05
C VAL A 278 1.40 -2.23 7.01
N GLY A 279 0.11 -1.84 6.94
CA GLY A 279 -0.95 -2.43 7.75
C GLY A 279 -1.20 -3.91 7.46
N THR A 280 -1.37 -4.28 6.18
CA THR A 280 -1.60 -5.68 5.78
C THR A 280 -0.36 -6.56 5.98
N PHE A 281 0.83 -6.02 5.71
CA PHE A 281 2.10 -6.69 6.06
C PHE A 281 2.18 -6.98 7.56
N ALA A 282 1.82 -6.00 8.38
CA ALA A 282 1.87 -6.13 9.82
C ALA A 282 0.85 -7.15 10.37
N MET A 283 -0.30 -7.33 9.71
CA MET A 283 -1.23 -8.42 10.05
C MET A 283 -0.57 -9.80 9.89
N LEU A 284 0.17 -10.03 8.80
CA LEU A 284 0.92 -11.27 8.59
C LEU A 284 2.06 -11.41 9.61
N ARG A 285 2.84 -10.34 9.80
CA ARG A 285 4.07 -10.35 10.59
C ARG A 285 3.81 -10.41 12.10
N PHE A 286 2.87 -9.61 12.59
CA PHE A 286 2.65 -9.48 14.03
C PHE A 286 1.40 -10.23 14.51
N CYS A 287 0.26 -10.11 13.81
CA CYS A 287 -0.95 -10.79 14.25
C CYS A 287 -0.83 -12.31 14.14
N LEU A 288 -0.46 -12.83 12.98
CA LEU A 288 -0.40 -14.28 12.75
C LEU A 288 0.80 -14.92 13.44
N GLN A 289 1.96 -14.27 13.43
CA GLN A 289 3.19 -14.84 13.99
C GLN A 289 3.23 -14.77 15.53
N LEU A 290 2.85 -13.61 16.12
CA LEU A 290 2.95 -13.43 17.57
C LEU A 290 1.71 -13.92 18.32
N PHE A 291 0.52 -13.89 17.69
CA PHE A 291 -0.75 -14.18 18.34
C PHE A 291 -1.60 -15.18 17.53
N PRO A 292 -1.08 -16.40 17.22
CA PRO A 292 -1.78 -17.34 16.35
C PRO A 292 -3.12 -17.80 16.91
N GLU A 293 -3.24 -18.05 18.22
CA GLU A 293 -4.49 -18.51 18.82
C GLU A 293 -5.55 -17.38 18.85
N ALA A 294 -5.14 -16.16 19.18
CA ALA A 294 -6.02 -15.01 19.11
C ALA A 294 -6.43 -14.70 17.66
N SER A 295 -5.53 -14.89 16.69
CA SER A 295 -5.83 -14.74 15.26
C SER A 295 -6.90 -15.75 14.80
N LYS A 296 -6.79 -17.03 15.19
CA LYS A 296 -7.81 -18.06 14.90
C LYS A 296 -9.15 -17.70 15.54
N TRP A 297 -9.13 -17.27 16.80
CA TRP A 297 -10.33 -16.86 17.54
C TRP A 297 -11.04 -15.67 16.86
N ALA A 298 -10.30 -14.69 16.38
CA ALA A 298 -10.86 -13.48 15.76
C ALA A 298 -11.26 -13.68 14.29
N THR A 299 -10.77 -14.73 13.63
CA THR A 299 -10.98 -14.98 12.19
C THR A 299 -12.44 -14.84 11.74
N PRO A 300 -13.47 -15.43 12.40
CA PRO A 300 -14.84 -15.30 11.92
C PRO A 300 -15.32 -13.85 11.83
N VAL A 301 -14.97 -13.02 12.82
CA VAL A 301 -15.31 -11.60 12.81
C VAL A 301 -14.55 -10.85 11.73
N ILE A 302 -13.24 -11.12 11.59
CA ILE A 302 -12.39 -10.46 10.58
C ILE A 302 -12.84 -10.78 9.16
N LEU A 303 -13.24 -12.04 8.90
CA LEU A 303 -13.79 -12.42 7.58
C LEU A 303 -15.07 -11.64 7.27
N VAL A 304 -15.97 -11.47 8.24
CA VAL A 304 -17.17 -10.64 8.04
C VAL A 304 -16.81 -9.19 7.74
N LEU A 305 -15.87 -8.58 8.48
CA LEU A 305 -15.41 -7.22 8.21
C LEU A 305 -14.76 -7.08 6.83
N ALA A 306 -13.99 -8.09 6.42
CA ALA A 306 -13.38 -8.15 5.09
C ALA A 306 -14.44 -8.24 3.97
N LEU A 307 -15.45 -9.11 4.12
CA LEU A 307 -16.55 -9.24 3.18
C LEU A 307 -17.38 -7.95 3.08
N ILE A 308 -17.67 -7.31 4.21
CA ILE A 308 -18.33 -5.99 4.21
C ILE A 308 -17.46 -4.99 3.46
N SER A 309 -16.14 -4.94 3.69
CA SER A 309 -15.23 -4.04 2.97
C SER A 309 -15.26 -4.29 1.46
N ILE A 310 -15.26 -5.55 1.02
CA ILE A 310 -15.33 -5.93 -0.39
C ILE A 310 -16.60 -5.38 -1.03
N VAL A 311 -17.77 -5.76 -0.50
CA VAL A 311 -19.06 -5.44 -1.12
C VAL A 311 -19.42 -3.95 -0.95
N TYR A 312 -19.29 -3.42 0.26
CA TYR A 312 -19.59 -2.03 0.57
C TYR A 312 -18.65 -1.06 -0.17
N GLY A 313 -17.33 -1.34 -0.17
CA GLY A 313 -16.36 -0.54 -0.89
C GLY A 313 -16.69 -0.47 -2.39
N ALA A 314 -16.98 -1.62 -3.00
CA ALA A 314 -17.34 -1.71 -4.41
C ALA A 314 -18.67 -0.99 -4.73
N LEU A 315 -19.70 -1.15 -3.90
CA LEU A 315 -20.98 -0.45 -4.06
C LEU A 315 -20.82 1.08 -3.98
N LEU A 316 -20.00 1.55 -3.03
CA LEU A 316 -19.73 2.99 -2.92
C LEU A 316 -18.90 3.50 -4.11
N ALA A 317 -17.98 2.69 -4.66
CA ALA A 317 -17.26 3.05 -5.88
C ALA A 317 -18.19 3.27 -7.07
N VAL A 318 -19.21 2.41 -7.26
CA VAL A 318 -20.24 2.58 -8.31
C VAL A 318 -20.96 3.92 -8.19
N GLY A 319 -21.25 4.38 -6.97
CA GLY A 319 -21.98 5.62 -6.71
C GLY A 319 -21.15 6.91 -6.79
N GLN A 320 -19.83 6.83 -6.97
CA GLN A 320 -18.97 8.01 -6.96
C GLN A 320 -19.12 8.88 -8.22
N ARG A 321 -19.02 10.19 -7.99
CA ARG A 321 -18.99 11.21 -9.05
C ARG A 321 -17.58 11.74 -9.30
N ASP A 322 -16.65 11.45 -8.43
CA ASP A 322 -15.24 11.87 -8.40
C ASP A 322 -14.34 10.70 -8.72
N ILE A 323 -13.46 10.83 -9.73
CA ILE A 323 -12.58 9.76 -10.20
C ILE A 323 -11.65 9.27 -9.09
N LYS A 324 -11.04 10.17 -8.31
CA LYS A 324 -10.09 9.83 -7.25
C LYS A 324 -10.80 9.11 -6.09
N ARG A 325 -11.99 9.57 -5.71
CA ARG A 325 -12.80 8.92 -4.67
C ARG A 325 -13.31 7.54 -5.13
N LEU A 326 -13.64 7.37 -6.41
CA LEU A 326 -13.99 6.07 -6.96
C LEU A 326 -12.83 5.09 -6.78
N ILE A 327 -11.61 5.49 -7.16
CA ILE A 327 -10.41 4.66 -7.00
C ILE A 327 -10.12 4.38 -5.51
N ALA A 328 -10.38 5.34 -4.62
CA ALA A 328 -10.23 5.13 -3.19
C ALA A 328 -11.19 4.05 -2.64
N TYR A 329 -12.46 4.09 -3.02
CA TYR A 329 -13.44 3.08 -2.61
C TYR A 329 -13.18 1.72 -3.25
N ALA A 330 -12.71 1.68 -4.51
CA ALA A 330 -12.20 0.46 -5.14
C ALA A 330 -11.05 -0.14 -4.32
N SER A 331 -10.11 0.69 -3.85
CA SER A 331 -9.00 0.24 -3.01
C SER A 331 -9.47 -0.34 -1.67
N ILE A 332 -10.50 0.24 -1.03
CA ILE A 332 -11.11 -0.34 0.19
C ILE A 332 -11.64 -1.76 -0.08
N SER A 333 -12.29 -1.96 -1.22
CA SER A 333 -12.74 -3.30 -1.64
C SER A 333 -11.55 -4.28 -1.80
N HIS A 334 -10.48 -3.85 -2.47
CA HIS A 334 -9.28 -4.68 -2.66
C HIS A 334 -8.55 -4.99 -1.35
N PHE A 335 -8.49 -4.05 -0.40
CA PHE A 335 -7.99 -4.34 0.95
C PHE A 335 -8.84 -5.38 1.68
N GLY A 336 -10.14 -5.39 1.46
CA GLY A 336 -11.03 -6.45 1.92
C GLY A 336 -10.60 -7.83 1.41
N PHE A 337 -10.27 -7.97 0.11
CA PHE A 337 -9.73 -9.21 -0.45
C PHE A 337 -8.37 -9.59 0.16
N ILE A 338 -7.47 -8.64 0.36
CA ILE A 338 -6.17 -8.92 0.99
C ILE A 338 -6.37 -9.46 2.40
N VAL A 339 -7.21 -8.80 3.22
CA VAL A 339 -7.50 -9.25 4.60
C VAL A 339 -8.22 -10.60 4.61
N LEU A 340 -9.16 -10.83 3.69
CA LEU A 340 -9.82 -12.13 3.50
C LEU A 340 -8.77 -13.24 3.27
N GLY A 341 -7.81 -13.03 2.36
CA GLY A 341 -6.76 -13.99 2.05
C GLY A 341 -5.82 -14.25 3.23
N ILE A 342 -5.45 -13.20 4.00
CA ILE A 342 -4.60 -13.34 5.19
C ILE A 342 -5.28 -14.22 6.24
N PHE A 343 -6.54 -13.95 6.58
CA PHE A 343 -7.26 -14.61 7.66
C PHE A 343 -8.05 -15.85 7.24
N ALA A 344 -8.10 -16.18 5.94
CA ALA A 344 -8.52 -17.50 5.50
C ALA A 344 -7.57 -18.61 6.01
N MET A 345 -6.32 -18.24 6.34
CA MET A 345 -5.28 -19.14 6.87
C MET A 345 -5.13 -20.41 6.03
N THR A 346 -5.04 -20.23 4.73
CA THR A 346 -4.68 -21.25 3.74
C THR A 346 -3.44 -20.78 2.97
N SER A 347 -2.60 -21.71 2.51
CA SER A 347 -1.39 -21.36 1.75
C SER A 347 -1.72 -20.54 0.50
N GLN A 348 -2.78 -20.93 -0.23
CA GLN A 348 -3.24 -20.20 -1.42
C GLN A 348 -3.78 -18.81 -1.07
N GLY A 349 -4.58 -18.69 0.00
CA GLY A 349 -5.14 -17.42 0.44
C GLY A 349 -4.06 -16.43 0.85
N GLN A 350 -3.08 -16.86 1.63
CA GLN A 350 -1.97 -15.99 2.07
C GLN A 350 -1.00 -15.65 0.93
N SER A 351 -0.69 -16.61 0.05
CA SER A 351 0.08 -16.32 -1.17
C SER A 351 -0.66 -15.31 -2.04
N GLY A 352 -1.95 -15.53 -2.27
CA GLY A 352 -2.81 -14.61 -3.00
C GLY A 352 -2.84 -13.21 -2.37
N ALA A 353 -3.01 -13.11 -1.05
CA ALA A 353 -3.01 -11.83 -0.32
C ALA A 353 -1.68 -11.08 -0.46
N THR A 354 -0.55 -11.78 -0.33
CA THR A 354 0.78 -11.18 -0.46
C THR A 354 1.05 -10.70 -1.89
N LEU A 355 0.73 -11.53 -2.89
CA LEU A 355 0.79 -11.13 -4.29
C LEU A 355 -0.14 -9.95 -4.57
N TYR A 356 -1.32 -9.91 -3.93
CA TYR A 356 -2.27 -8.83 -4.13
C TYR A 356 -1.76 -7.51 -3.55
N MET A 357 -1.04 -7.51 -2.44
CA MET A 357 -0.38 -6.30 -1.96
C MET A 357 0.51 -5.68 -3.03
N VAL A 358 1.30 -6.48 -3.76
CA VAL A 358 2.17 -6.01 -4.85
C VAL A 358 1.35 -5.60 -6.07
N ASN A 359 0.47 -6.49 -6.55
CA ASN A 359 -0.27 -6.31 -7.80
C ASN A 359 -1.28 -5.15 -7.72
N HIS A 360 -1.96 -4.99 -6.57
CA HIS A 360 -2.80 -3.83 -6.29
C HIS A 360 -1.98 -2.54 -6.22
N GLY A 361 -0.77 -2.59 -5.64
CA GLY A 361 0.13 -1.43 -5.63
C GLY A 361 0.42 -0.93 -7.05
N ILE A 362 0.79 -1.84 -7.95
CA ILE A 362 1.11 -1.49 -9.35
C ILE A 362 -0.14 -1.05 -10.12
N SER A 363 -1.28 -1.77 -9.98
CA SER A 363 -2.51 -1.45 -10.71
C SER A 363 -3.13 -0.13 -10.27
N THR A 364 -3.16 0.13 -8.96
CA THR A 364 -3.66 1.40 -8.42
C THR A 364 -2.75 2.55 -8.80
N ALA A 365 -1.42 2.36 -8.79
CA ALA A 365 -0.48 3.37 -9.27
C ALA A 365 -0.71 3.68 -10.74
N ALA A 366 -0.85 2.67 -11.61
CA ALA A 366 -1.10 2.86 -13.02
C ALA A 366 -2.40 3.63 -13.28
N LEU A 367 -3.52 3.20 -12.68
CA LEU A 367 -4.82 3.85 -12.88
C LEU A 367 -4.84 5.26 -12.29
N MET A 368 -4.33 5.45 -11.05
CA MET A 368 -4.36 6.75 -10.37
C MET A 368 -3.47 7.79 -11.06
N LEU A 369 -2.27 7.41 -11.52
CA LEU A 369 -1.36 8.35 -12.19
C LEU A 369 -1.90 8.75 -13.56
N VAL A 370 -2.46 7.80 -14.34
CA VAL A 370 -3.09 8.13 -15.63
C VAL A 370 -4.36 8.97 -15.41
N ALA A 371 -5.17 8.68 -14.38
CA ALA A 371 -6.28 9.55 -13.97
C ALA A 371 -5.78 10.95 -13.60
N GLY A 372 -4.64 11.07 -12.92
CA GLY A 372 -4.00 12.35 -12.61
C GLY A 372 -3.62 13.15 -13.83
N PHE A 373 -3.05 12.50 -14.84
CA PHE A 373 -2.74 13.16 -16.11
C PHE A 373 -3.99 13.65 -16.84
N LEU A 374 -5.09 12.90 -16.76
CA LEU A 374 -6.40 13.30 -17.26
C LEU A 374 -6.95 14.52 -16.50
N ILE A 375 -6.93 14.47 -15.16
CA ILE A 375 -7.43 15.54 -14.27
C ILE A 375 -6.64 16.83 -14.47
N THR A 376 -5.31 16.76 -14.56
CA THR A 376 -4.45 17.94 -14.81
C THR A 376 -4.79 18.65 -16.11
N ARG A 377 -5.16 17.91 -17.17
CA ARG A 377 -5.53 18.47 -18.47
C ARG A 377 -6.88 19.16 -18.46
N ARG A 378 -7.84 18.60 -17.76
CA ARG A 378 -9.21 19.14 -17.70
C ARG A 378 -9.41 20.16 -16.59
N GLY A 379 -8.60 20.07 -15.51
CA GLY A 379 -8.79 20.87 -14.31
C GLY A 379 -10.00 20.45 -13.47
N SER A 380 -10.51 19.23 -13.65
CA SER A 380 -11.65 18.69 -12.89
C SER A 380 -11.47 17.21 -12.62
N ARG A 381 -11.91 16.75 -11.45
CA ARG A 381 -11.96 15.33 -11.06
C ARG A 381 -13.36 14.70 -11.19
N LEU A 382 -14.36 15.50 -11.62
CA LEU A 382 -15.74 15.04 -11.76
C LEU A 382 -15.92 14.24 -13.05
N ILE A 383 -16.43 13.01 -12.94
CA ILE A 383 -16.70 12.12 -14.07
C ILE A 383 -17.63 12.79 -15.09
N ALA A 384 -18.57 13.62 -14.61
CA ALA A 384 -19.53 14.31 -15.46
C ALA A 384 -18.89 15.35 -16.41
N ASP A 385 -17.68 15.83 -16.13
CA ASP A 385 -17.00 16.83 -16.95
C ASP A 385 -16.24 16.22 -18.14
N TYR A 386 -16.29 14.90 -18.28
CA TYR A 386 -15.62 14.14 -19.33
C TYR A 386 -16.61 13.52 -20.32
N GLY A 387 -16.11 13.13 -21.48
CA GLY A 387 -16.81 12.40 -22.54
C GLY A 387 -16.01 12.46 -23.83
N GLY A 388 -15.89 11.33 -24.53
CA GLY A 388 -15.21 11.24 -25.82
C GLY A 388 -13.70 11.46 -25.80
N VAL A 389 -13.03 11.33 -24.65
CA VAL A 389 -11.57 11.54 -24.50
C VAL A 389 -10.77 10.66 -25.47
N GLN A 390 -11.21 9.41 -25.75
CA GLN A 390 -10.52 8.51 -26.67
C GLN A 390 -10.37 9.06 -28.10
N LYS A 391 -11.23 10.01 -28.51
CA LYS A 391 -11.19 10.61 -29.86
C LYS A 391 -10.09 11.66 -29.99
N VAL A 392 -9.66 12.27 -28.88
CA VAL A 392 -8.69 13.37 -28.85
C VAL A 392 -7.36 12.97 -28.22
N ALA A 393 -7.37 12.03 -27.27
CA ALA A 393 -6.21 11.53 -26.55
C ALA A 393 -6.25 9.98 -26.48
N PRO A 394 -6.04 9.27 -27.62
CA PRO A 394 -6.20 7.80 -27.68
C PRO A 394 -5.18 7.04 -26.84
N VAL A 395 -3.94 7.51 -26.70
CA VAL A 395 -2.93 6.83 -25.88
C VAL A 395 -3.26 6.95 -24.40
N LEU A 396 -3.73 8.13 -23.94
CA LEU A 396 -4.21 8.32 -22.59
C LEU A 396 -5.42 7.41 -22.32
N ALA A 397 -6.38 7.34 -23.22
CA ALA A 397 -7.56 6.48 -23.08
C ALA A 397 -7.18 4.99 -23.06
N GLY A 398 -6.25 4.55 -23.91
CA GLY A 398 -5.75 3.18 -23.94
C GLY A 398 -5.01 2.79 -22.65
N THR A 399 -4.14 3.66 -22.12
CA THR A 399 -3.44 3.43 -20.85
C THR A 399 -4.40 3.43 -19.65
N PHE A 400 -5.41 4.31 -19.67
CA PHE A 400 -6.48 4.33 -18.67
C PHE A 400 -7.32 3.05 -18.70
N LEU A 401 -7.61 2.53 -19.90
CA LEU A 401 -8.32 1.26 -20.06
C LEU A 401 -7.55 0.11 -19.42
N ILE A 402 -6.27 -0.04 -19.73
CA ILE A 402 -5.45 -1.13 -19.19
C ILE A 402 -5.34 -1.02 -17.68
N GLY A 403 -5.12 0.18 -17.12
CA GLY A 403 -5.14 0.41 -15.67
C GLY A 403 -6.46 0.04 -15.03
N GLY A 404 -7.58 0.38 -15.66
CA GLY A 404 -8.93 0.00 -15.23
C GLY A 404 -9.17 -1.51 -15.31
N LEU A 405 -8.81 -2.16 -16.43
CA LEU A 405 -8.91 -3.61 -16.59
C LEU A 405 -8.04 -4.38 -15.59
N ALA A 406 -6.87 -3.84 -15.23
CA ALA A 406 -6.07 -4.41 -14.16
C ALA A 406 -6.78 -4.28 -12.79
N THR A 407 -7.40 -3.13 -12.53
CA THR A 407 -8.14 -2.88 -11.27
C THR A 407 -9.36 -3.79 -11.12
N LEU A 408 -10.03 -4.18 -12.21
CA LEU A 408 -11.11 -5.18 -12.16
C LEU A 408 -10.62 -6.63 -12.24
N SER A 409 -9.31 -6.84 -12.16
CA SER A 409 -8.69 -8.18 -12.17
C SER A 409 -8.97 -8.98 -13.45
N LEU A 410 -8.81 -8.36 -14.63
CA LEU A 410 -8.96 -9.08 -15.90
C LEU A 410 -7.88 -10.17 -16.05
N PRO A 411 -8.23 -11.41 -16.46
CA PRO A 411 -7.26 -12.46 -16.77
C PRO A 411 -6.17 -11.98 -17.75
N GLY A 412 -4.91 -12.31 -17.45
CA GLY A 412 -3.73 -11.83 -18.19
C GLY A 412 -3.10 -10.57 -17.59
N LEU A 413 -3.73 -9.95 -16.59
CA LEU A 413 -3.16 -8.85 -15.81
C LEU A 413 -2.88 -9.29 -14.36
N ALA A 414 -1.86 -8.71 -13.76
CA ALA A 414 -1.31 -9.14 -12.47
C ALA A 414 -2.32 -9.31 -11.32
N PRO A 415 -3.29 -8.41 -11.09
CA PRO A 415 -4.24 -8.57 -9.99
C PRO A 415 -5.14 -9.82 -10.10
N PHE A 416 -5.42 -10.32 -11.31
CA PHE A 416 -6.22 -11.53 -11.47
C PHE A 416 -5.59 -12.73 -10.76
N VAL A 417 -4.29 -12.93 -10.90
CA VAL A 417 -3.60 -14.08 -10.28
C VAL A 417 -3.77 -14.06 -8.77
N SER A 418 -3.57 -12.90 -8.17
CA SER A 418 -3.65 -12.72 -6.71
C SER A 418 -5.09 -12.85 -6.20
N GLU A 419 -6.05 -12.23 -6.87
CA GLU A 419 -7.46 -12.28 -6.47
C GLU A 419 -8.03 -13.69 -6.61
N PHE A 420 -7.69 -14.38 -7.69
CA PHE A 420 -8.08 -15.78 -7.90
C PHE A 420 -7.55 -16.69 -6.79
N LEU A 421 -6.27 -16.56 -6.40
CA LEU A 421 -5.70 -17.32 -5.30
C LEU A 421 -6.37 -17.03 -3.96
N VAL A 422 -6.70 -15.75 -3.67
CA VAL A 422 -7.46 -15.39 -2.48
C VAL A 422 -8.82 -16.07 -2.46
N LEU A 423 -9.55 -16.04 -3.58
CA LEU A 423 -10.88 -16.65 -3.68
C LEU A 423 -10.82 -18.17 -3.51
N VAL A 424 -9.88 -18.84 -4.17
CA VAL A 424 -9.71 -20.30 -4.05
C VAL A 424 -9.35 -20.65 -2.61
N GLY A 425 -8.38 -19.93 -2.01
CA GLY A 425 -7.97 -20.17 -0.62
C GLY A 425 -9.09 -19.86 0.39
N ALA A 426 -9.87 -18.79 0.17
CA ALA A 426 -11.01 -18.49 1.01
C ALA A 426 -12.14 -19.52 0.83
N PHE A 427 -12.43 -19.93 -0.40
CA PHE A 427 -13.48 -20.92 -0.67
C PHE A 427 -13.16 -22.28 -0.06
N SER A 428 -11.91 -22.74 -0.12
CA SER A 428 -11.50 -24.04 0.42
C SER A 428 -11.70 -24.17 1.92
N ALA A 429 -11.52 -23.06 2.69
CA ALA A 429 -11.68 -23.06 4.15
C ALA A 429 -13.04 -22.51 4.62
N TYR A 430 -13.61 -21.55 3.86
CA TYR A 430 -14.84 -20.83 4.19
C TYR A 430 -15.67 -20.62 2.91
N PRO A 431 -16.38 -21.66 2.40
CA PRO A 431 -17.07 -21.60 1.10
C PRO A 431 -18.03 -20.43 0.95
N VAL A 432 -18.81 -20.12 2.01
CA VAL A 432 -19.75 -18.99 2.00
C VAL A 432 -19.02 -17.66 1.83
N ALA A 433 -17.86 -17.48 2.49
CA ALA A 433 -17.07 -16.27 2.35
C ALA A 433 -16.50 -16.14 0.92
N GLY A 434 -16.00 -17.23 0.34
CA GLY A 434 -15.54 -17.27 -1.05
C GLY A 434 -16.63 -16.86 -2.03
N VAL A 435 -17.85 -17.41 -1.88
CA VAL A 435 -19.01 -17.06 -2.74
C VAL A 435 -19.38 -15.58 -2.60
N ILE A 436 -19.49 -15.06 -1.38
CA ILE A 436 -19.84 -13.64 -1.18
C ILE A 436 -18.75 -12.73 -1.77
N ALA A 437 -17.46 -13.08 -1.62
CA ALA A 437 -16.37 -12.29 -2.15
C ALA A 437 -16.41 -12.16 -3.69
N THR A 438 -16.92 -13.19 -4.41
CA THR A 438 -17.04 -13.10 -5.89
C THR A 438 -17.97 -11.97 -6.35
N VAL A 439 -18.93 -11.54 -5.52
CA VAL A 439 -19.77 -10.36 -5.82
C VAL A 439 -18.92 -9.11 -6.01
N GLY A 440 -17.79 -8.99 -5.28
CA GLY A 440 -16.85 -7.90 -5.42
C GLY A 440 -16.28 -7.77 -6.84
N ILE A 441 -15.98 -8.89 -7.51
CA ILE A 441 -15.46 -8.89 -8.89
C ILE A 441 -16.52 -8.34 -9.87
N VAL A 442 -17.76 -8.78 -9.72
CA VAL A 442 -18.87 -8.29 -10.58
C VAL A 442 -19.06 -6.79 -10.42
N LEU A 443 -19.01 -6.30 -9.17
CA LEU A 443 -19.10 -4.87 -8.88
C LEU A 443 -17.88 -4.11 -9.38
N ALA A 444 -16.68 -4.72 -9.34
CA ALA A 444 -15.45 -4.13 -9.87
C ALA A 444 -15.57 -3.91 -11.39
N ALA A 445 -16.06 -4.91 -12.11
CA ALA A 445 -16.34 -4.75 -13.54
C ALA A 445 -17.33 -3.60 -13.79
N LEU A 446 -18.37 -3.49 -12.98
CA LEU A 446 -19.37 -2.44 -13.14
C LEU A 446 -18.77 -1.04 -12.96
N TYR A 447 -18.10 -0.75 -11.84
CA TYR A 447 -17.59 0.61 -11.60
C TYR A 447 -16.45 1.00 -12.56
N VAL A 448 -15.58 0.07 -12.95
CA VAL A 448 -14.49 0.36 -13.91
C VAL A 448 -15.03 0.61 -15.31
N LEU A 449 -15.90 -0.26 -15.81
CA LEU A 449 -16.44 -0.13 -17.18
C LEU A 449 -17.34 1.10 -17.30
N VAL A 450 -18.15 1.40 -16.29
CA VAL A 450 -18.97 2.62 -16.27
C VAL A 450 -18.11 3.87 -16.20
N LEU A 451 -17.02 3.87 -15.39
CA LEU A 451 -16.06 4.96 -15.36
C LEU A 451 -15.47 5.19 -16.76
N TYR A 452 -14.95 4.13 -17.38
CA TYR A 452 -14.36 4.21 -18.73
C TYR A 452 -15.39 4.70 -19.75
N GLN A 453 -16.57 4.12 -19.76
CA GLN A 453 -17.64 4.50 -20.68
C GLN A 453 -17.99 5.98 -20.56
N ARG A 454 -18.15 6.49 -19.34
CA ARG A 454 -18.56 7.88 -19.11
C ARG A 454 -17.47 8.90 -19.43
N THR A 455 -16.21 8.52 -19.26
CA THR A 455 -15.08 9.47 -19.45
C THR A 455 -14.51 9.38 -20.86
N MET A 456 -14.31 8.18 -21.39
CA MET A 456 -13.51 7.96 -22.60
C MET A 456 -14.37 7.85 -23.86
N THR A 457 -15.62 7.37 -23.77
CA THR A 457 -16.47 7.14 -24.95
C THR A 457 -17.53 8.23 -25.14
N GLY A 458 -18.30 8.12 -26.23
CA GLY A 458 -19.39 9.07 -26.54
C GLY A 458 -18.95 10.31 -27.32
N PRO A 459 -19.78 11.37 -27.30
CA PRO A 459 -19.44 12.63 -27.95
C PRO A 459 -18.36 13.37 -27.15
N VAL A 460 -17.48 14.09 -27.87
CA VAL A 460 -16.47 14.94 -27.23
C VAL A 460 -17.18 16.11 -26.54
N ARG A 461 -16.98 16.21 -25.22
CA ARG A 461 -17.56 17.32 -24.43
C ARG A 461 -16.83 18.63 -24.64
N GLU A 462 -17.51 19.72 -24.37
CA GLU A 462 -16.95 21.06 -24.39
C GLU A 462 -15.72 21.15 -23.45
N GLY A 463 -14.65 21.77 -23.94
CA GLY A 463 -13.38 21.89 -23.23
C GLY A 463 -12.47 20.65 -23.29
N ILE A 464 -12.85 19.59 -24.02
CA ILE A 464 -12.00 18.40 -24.25
C ILE A 464 -11.38 18.41 -25.65
N GLY A 465 -12.01 19.06 -26.63
CA GLY A 465 -11.62 18.98 -28.04
C GLY A 465 -10.16 19.35 -28.35
N GLY A 466 -9.51 20.15 -27.51
CA GLY A 466 -8.09 20.52 -27.63
C GLY A 466 -7.17 19.80 -26.63
N MET A 467 -7.61 18.76 -25.95
CA MET A 467 -6.83 18.06 -24.93
C MET A 467 -5.63 17.35 -25.58
N PRO A 468 -4.37 17.66 -25.16
CA PRO A 468 -3.20 16.96 -25.67
C PRO A 468 -3.13 15.53 -25.12
N ASP A 469 -2.58 14.59 -25.90
CA ASP A 469 -2.31 13.22 -25.47
C ASP A 469 -1.11 13.14 -24.51
N LEU A 470 -0.75 11.95 -24.04
CA LEU A 470 0.35 11.74 -23.10
C LEU A 470 1.69 12.23 -23.65
N ARG A 471 2.43 12.94 -22.81
CA ARG A 471 3.79 13.42 -23.11
C ARG A 471 4.81 12.33 -22.76
N VAL A 472 6.05 12.47 -23.27
CA VAL A 472 7.14 11.50 -23.05
C VAL A 472 7.35 11.17 -21.58
N ARG A 473 7.34 12.17 -20.68
CA ARG A 473 7.48 11.97 -19.23
C ARG A 473 6.33 11.09 -18.67
N GLU A 474 5.11 11.32 -19.10
CA GLU A 474 3.92 10.59 -18.65
C GLU A 474 3.90 9.15 -19.21
N LEU A 475 4.39 8.97 -20.45
CA LEU A 475 4.61 7.64 -21.01
C LEU A 475 5.70 6.87 -20.26
N ALA A 476 6.78 7.56 -19.84
CA ALA A 476 7.83 6.96 -19.02
C ALA A 476 7.31 6.49 -17.64
N VAL A 477 6.18 7.02 -17.17
CA VAL A 477 5.48 6.55 -15.97
C VAL A 477 4.50 5.42 -16.31
N ALA A 478 3.62 5.62 -17.30
CA ALA A 478 2.52 4.70 -17.57
C ALA A 478 2.96 3.38 -18.20
N LEU A 479 3.87 3.41 -19.19
CA LEU A 479 4.24 2.21 -19.95
C LEU A 479 4.96 1.14 -19.10
N PRO A 480 5.95 1.47 -18.23
CA PRO A 480 6.58 0.46 -17.40
C PRO A 480 5.60 -0.19 -16.41
N LEU A 481 4.67 0.59 -15.82
CA LEU A 481 3.64 0.05 -14.94
C LEU A 481 2.71 -0.91 -15.68
N ILE A 482 2.28 -0.56 -16.90
CA ILE A 482 1.47 -1.43 -17.76
C ILE A 482 2.26 -2.70 -18.15
N ALA A 483 3.52 -2.56 -18.52
CA ALA A 483 4.38 -3.70 -18.86
C ALA A 483 4.51 -4.68 -17.68
N LEU A 484 4.67 -4.16 -16.45
CA LEU A 484 4.70 -4.97 -15.23
C LEU A 484 3.36 -5.67 -14.96
N LEU A 485 2.24 -4.98 -15.17
CA LEU A 485 0.90 -5.58 -15.01
C LEU A 485 0.69 -6.76 -15.95
N ILE A 486 1.14 -6.64 -17.19
CA ILE A 486 1.06 -7.74 -18.18
C ILE A 486 2.07 -8.83 -17.81
N PHE A 487 3.31 -8.47 -17.52
CA PHE A 487 4.38 -9.42 -17.19
C PHE A 487 4.00 -10.30 -16.00
N LEU A 488 3.62 -9.71 -14.86
CA LEU A 488 3.23 -10.44 -13.66
C LEU A 488 1.86 -11.15 -13.80
N GLY A 489 1.02 -10.72 -14.73
CA GLY A 489 -0.24 -11.38 -15.05
C GLY A 489 -0.06 -12.66 -15.87
N VAL A 490 0.96 -12.69 -16.75
CA VAL A 490 1.29 -13.86 -17.59
C VAL A 490 2.34 -14.76 -16.93
N PHE A 491 3.29 -14.16 -16.23
CA PHE A 491 4.42 -14.86 -15.60
C PHE A 491 4.61 -14.44 -14.14
N PRO A 492 3.72 -14.88 -13.22
CA PRO A 492 3.80 -14.54 -11.80
C PRO A 492 4.93 -15.25 -11.04
N LYS A 493 5.56 -16.28 -11.65
CA LYS A 493 6.54 -17.17 -11.03
C LYS A 493 7.67 -16.45 -10.27
N PRO A 494 8.32 -15.38 -10.79
CA PRO A 494 9.41 -14.71 -10.08
C PRO A 494 8.98 -14.16 -8.71
N LEU A 495 7.72 -13.73 -8.58
CA LEU A 495 7.19 -13.20 -7.32
C LEU A 495 6.68 -14.33 -6.41
N THR A 496 6.02 -15.34 -6.97
CA THR A 496 5.53 -16.49 -6.19
C THR A 496 6.67 -17.32 -5.59
N ASP A 497 7.79 -17.51 -6.31
CA ASP A 497 8.95 -18.23 -5.79
C ASP A 497 9.57 -17.56 -4.55
N VAL A 498 9.51 -16.23 -4.48
CA VAL A 498 9.99 -15.45 -3.34
C VAL A 498 9.00 -15.47 -2.17
N VAL A 499 7.69 -15.37 -2.46
CA VAL A 499 6.64 -15.21 -1.45
C VAL A 499 6.26 -16.54 -0.80
N ASN A 500 6.15 -17.63 -1.56
CA ASN A 500 5.61 -18.89 -1.06
C ASN A 500 6.37 -19.49 0.13
N PRO A 501 7.72 -19.48 0.20
CA PRO A 501 8.44 -19.97 1.38
C PRO A 501 8.09 -19.18 2.64
N ALA A 502 7.96 -17.86 2.55
CA ALA A 502 7.57 -17.02 3.70
C ALA A 502 6.12 -17.28 4.15
N VAL A 503 5.22 -17.55 3.21
CA VAL A 503 3.84 -17.98 3.51
C VAL A 503 3.83 -19.32 4.24
N GLN A 504 4.68 -20.27 3.84
CA GLN A 504 4.79 -21.56 4.55
C GLN A 504 5.23 -21.38 6.00
N HIS A 505 6.18 -20.48 6.28
CA HIS A 505 6.55 -20.14 7.66
C HIS A 505 5.37 -19.55 8.43
N THR A 506 4.60 -18.66 7.83
CA THR A 506 3.40 -18.09 8.47
C THR A 506 2.35 -19.16 8.75
N MET A 507 2.15 -20.12 7.84
CA MET A 507 1.23 -21.26 8.06
C MET A 507 1.71 -22.19 9.19
N GLN A 508 3.03 -22.37 9.34
CA GLN A 508 3.62 -23.08 10.47
C GLN A 508 3.37 -22.36 11.80
N ASP A 509 3.53 -21.01 11.84
CA ASP A 509 3.25 -20.20 13.03
C ASP A 509 1.80 -20.38 13.52
N VAL A 510 0.84 -20.33 12.58
CA VAL A 510 -0.58 -20.53 12.92
C VAL A 510 -0.97 -22.00 13.10
N GLN A 511 -0.06 -22.94 12.86
CA GLN A 511 -0.29 -24.39 12.99
C GLN A 511 -1.55 -24.85 12.23
N LYS A 512 -1.82 -24.28 11.07
CA LYS A 512 -2.91 -24.69 10.18
C LYS A 512 -2.36 -25.41 8.96
N LYS A 513 -3.09 -26.46 8.54
CA LYS A 513 -2.86 -27.16 7.28
C LYS A 513 -3.95 -26.79 6.30
N ASP A 514 -3.61 -26.81 5.01
CA ASP A 514 -4.61 -26.62 3.97
C ASP A 514 -5.71 -27.68 4.05
N PRO A 515 -6.97 -27.29 3.82
CA PRO A 515 -8.06 -28.26 3.71
C PRO A 515 -7.76 -29.28 2.61
N GLN A 516 -7.88 -30.57 2.95
CA GLN A 516 -7.77 -31.62 1.94
C GLN A 516 -9.06 -31.62 1.09
N PRO A 517 -8.97 -31.78 -0.25
CA PRO A 517 -10.16 -32.01 -1.05
C PRO A 517 -10.89 -33.25 -0.52
N GLU A 518 -12.18 -33.11 -0.19
CA GLU A 518 -13.01 -34.28 0.05
C GLU A 518 -13.12 -35.04 -1.27
N VAL A 519 -12.27 -36.02 -1.47
CA VAL A 519 -12.44 -37.02 -2.51
C VAL A 519 -13.61 -37.88 -2.00
N GLU A 520 -14.84 -37.55 -2.41
CA GLU A 520 -15.92 -38.53 -2.34
C GLU A 520 -15.43 -39.77 -3.10
N ALA A 521 -15.11 -40.79 -2.33
CA ALA A 521 -14.90 -42.10 -2.92
C ALA A 521 -16.23 -42.47 -3.59
N ALA A 522 -16.28 -42.31 -4.90
CA ALA A 522 -17.37 -42.82 -5.70
C ALA A 522 -17.46 -44.33 -5.39
N LYS A 523 -18.47 -44.70 -4.56
CA LYS A 523 -18.90 -46.05 -4.36
C LYS A 523 -19.80 -46.47 -5.52
#